data_88fdeae7975f47b1760327ebd1869144
#
_entry.id   88fdeae7975f47b1760327ebd1869144
#
_cell.length_a   1.000
_cell.length_b   1.000
_cell.length_c   1.000
_cell.angle_alpha   90.00
_cell.angle_beta   90.00
_cell.angle_gamma   90.00
#
_symmetry.space_group_name_H-M   'P 1'
#
loop_
_entity.id
_entity.type
_entity.pdbx_description
1 polymer ?
#
loop_
_entity_poly.entity_id
_entity_poly.type
_entity_poly.pdbx_seq_one_letter_code
_entity_poly.pdbx_strand_id
1 'polypeptide(L)'
;KRPKMVNSSQFAEMYNEAYRSSGEGKNFYDETALSKYASGEDPDLYPDVDWLDELYKDYAFSQRINLGVSGGGNIAKYYISGAFYNEGGMFKTDSMNEYDTSTYFRRYNFRSNVDVKLHRTTTLNVNLSSVFEKLNGSGSNSDTAGAGAGTIWKYAYICAPNAFPVRFSDGKFSGPSTNEGHNPYNLLTQSGYYERFWNNAQSLIGLTQDFSELITPGLTANVKLSFDAQNYNWIRRKKQVQTFTASKRDEEGNIIYTEGNVGQDNLDYSKGNTGYTTTYIEASVNYNRTFGKHSVGALFLYNQKQKNKTGVDKAEDALPYRHQGIAGRVTYAYYDRYFIEGNFGYNGSENFSPGHRFGFFPSVAAGWLVSNEKFWEPISHVIDMLKIKGSYGEVGNDQIGGNRRFIYNATVIDSGSYDFGKTAHTEKGLRVGDWANPNVGWERAKKMNAGVEISFFNALKIQADY
;
A
#
# COMPACT_ATOMS: atom_id res chain seq x y z
N LYS A 1 -12.43 11.48 19.94
CA LYS A 1 -12.48 12.62 20.89
C LYS A 1 -11.08 13.23 20.96
N ARG A 2 -10.95 14.53 20.72
CA ARG A 2 -9.66 15.22 20.82
C ARG A 2 -9.21 15.27 22.28
N PRO A 3 -7.91 15.16 22.62
CA PRO A 3 -7.42 15.44 23.95
C PRO A 3 -7.65 16.93 24.27
N LYS A 4 -7.89 17.22 25.53
CA LYS A 4 -7.93 18.61 26.01
C LYS A 4 -6.49 19.06 26.23
N MET A 5 -6.08 20.11 25.54
CA MET A 5 -4.78 20.73 25.73
C MET A 5 -4.82 21.73 26.89
N VAL A 6 -3.66 22.03 27.46
CA VAL A 6 -3.50 23.11 28.45
C VAL A 6 -3.51 24.46 27.76
N ASN A 7 -4.05 25.49 28.42
CA ASN A 7 -3.96 26.85 27.94
C ASN A 7 -2.60 27.49 28.30
N SER A 8 -2.34 28.70 27.81
CA SER A 8 -1.06 29.38 27.99
C SER A 8 -0.72 29.72 29.45
N SER A 9 -1.71 30.04 30.27
CA SER A 9 -1.51 30.25 31.70
C SER A 9 -1.06 28.98 32.41
N GLN A 10 -1.79 27.89 32.19
CA GLN A 10 -1.46 26.55 32.73
C GLN A 10 -0.08 26.08 32.24
N PHE A 11 0.20 26.25 30.95
CA PHE A 11 1.49 25.89 30.39
C PHE A 11 2.63 26.66 31.03
N ALA A 12 2.48 27.98 31.18
CA ALA A 12 3.53 28.84 31.78
C ALA A 12 3.80 28.50 33.26
N GLU A 13 2.75 28.18 34.02
CA GLU A 13 2.89 27.73 35.42
C GLU A 13 3.62 26.37 35.50
N MET A 14 3.23 25.39 34.70
CA MET A 14 3.87 24.07 34.65
C MET A 14 5.33 24.18 34.18
N TYR A 15 5.60 25.07 33.23
CA TYR A 15 6.95 25.30 32.73
C TYR A 15 7.82 25.94 33.81
N ASN A 16 7.30 26.91 34.56
CA ASN A 16 8.00 27.52 35.70
C ASN A 16 8.32 26.49 36.80
N GLU A 17 7.41 25.55 37.06
CA GLU A 17 7.65 24.47 38.02
C GLU A 17 8.78 23.55 37.55
N ALA A 18 8.74 23.13 36.27
CA ALA A 18 9.80 22.32 35.69
C ALA A 18 11.14 23.02 35.65
N TYR A 19 11.15 24.34 35.33
CA TYR A 19 12.36 25.16 35.24
C TYR A 19 13.02 25.34 36.61
N ARG A 20 12.22 25.60 37.68
CA ARG A 20 12.74 25.63 39.06
C ARG A 20 13.31 24.28 39.48
N SER A 21 12.68 23.18 39.09
CA SER A 21 13.12 21.82 39.43
C SER A 21 14.42 21.42 38.72
N SER A 22 14.79 22.06 37.60
CA SER A 22 16.04 21.84 36.89
C SER A 22 17.27 22.47 37.53
N GLY A 23 17.11 23.20 38.66
CA GLY A 23 18.19 23.82 39.41
C GLY A 23 18.44 25.31 39.11
N GLU A 24 17.67 25.90 38.19
CA GLU A 24 17.83 27.34 37.85
C GLU A 24 17.36 28.29 38.94
N GLY A 25 16.53 27.86 39.90
CA GLY A 25 16.10 28.61 41.07
C GLY A 25 15.22 29.84 40.80
N LYS A 26 14.87 30.10 39.53
CA LYS A 26 14.07 31.26 39.07
C LYS A 26 12.86 30.78 38.28
N ASN A 27 11.89 31.65 38.08
CA ASN A 27 10.82 31.45 37.11
C ASN A 27 11.31 31.85 35.72
N PHE A 28 10.95 31.09 34.71
CA PHE A 28 11.17 31.46 33.32
C PHE A 28 10.19 32.55 32.87
N TYR A 29 8.91 32.38 33.19
CA TYR A 29 7.87 33.40 33.01
C TYR A 29 7.71 34.19 34.30
N ASP A 30 7.80 35.51 34.22
CA ASP A 30 7.58 36.41 35.34
C ASP A 30 6.09 36.57 35.68
N GLU A 31 5.77 37.25 36.78
CA GLU A 31 4.39 37.46 37.22
C GLU A 31 3.57 38.31 36.25
N THR A 32 4.22 39.22 35.52
CA THR A 32 3.58 40.05 34.51
C THR A 32 3.12 39.18 33.32
N ALA A 33 3.99 38.30 32.84
CA ALA A 33 3.65 37.36 31.76
C ALA A 33 2.52 36.41 32.19
N LEU A 34 2.60 35.85 33.41
CA LEU A 34 1.54 34.97 33.93
C LEU A 34 0.19 35.69 34.02
N SER A 35 0.18 36.96 34.51
CA SER A 35 -1.03 37.77 34.58
C SER A 35 -1.62 38.06 33.21
N LYS A 36 -0.79 38.36 32.21
CA LYS A 36 -1.24 38.63 30.83
C LYS A 36 -1.77 37.39 30.13
N TYR A 37 -1.14 36.23 30.30
CA TYR A 37 -1.70 34.94 29.80
C TYR A 37 -3.04 34.61 30.47
N ALA A 38 -3.20 34.92 31.77
CA ALA A 38 -4.43 34.67 32.49
C ALA A 38 -5.58 35.61 32.06
N SER A 39 -5.24 36.88 31.80
CA SER A 39 -6.21 37.91 31.41
C SER A 39 -6.57 37.91 29.92
N GLY A 40 -5.70 37.30 29.06
CA GLY A 40 -5.81 37.39 27.62
C GLY A 40 -5.48 38.76 27.03
N GLU A 41 -4.76 39.59 27.80
CA GLU A 41 -4.33 40.91 27.36
C GLU A 41 -3.20 40.78 26.34
N ASP A 42 -3.29 41.53 25.23
CA ASP A 42 -2.30 41.58 24.16
C ASP A 42 -1.99 40.18 23.53
N PRO A 43 -2.92 39.60 22.82
CA PRO A 43 -2.77 38.26 22.25
C PRO A 43 -1.66 38.15 21.19
N ASP A 44 -1.13 39.27 20.67
CA ASP A 44 0.03 39.27 19.80
C ASP A 44 1.32 38.91 20.51
N LEU A 45 1.48 39.41 21.74
CA LEU A 45 2.67 39.19 22.60
C LEU A 45 2.45 38.04 23.59
N TYR A 46 1.23 37.83 24.06
CA TYR A 46 0.84 36.83 25.04
C TYR A 46 -0.28 35.91 24.48
N PRO A 47 0.01 35.14 23.42
CA PRO A 47 -0.98 34.32 22.77
C PRO A 47 -1.46 33.16 23.65
N ASP A 48 -2.68 32.73 23.40
CA ASP A 48 -3.27 31.50 23.97
C ASP A 48 -3.99 30.73 22.84
N VAL A 49 -3.29 29.75 22.25
CA VAL A 49 -3.74 29.04 21.04
C VAL A 49 -3.99 27.59 21.34
N ASP A 50 -5.22 27.14 21.17
CA ASP A 50 -5.53 25.71 21.04
C ASP A 50 -5.27 25.25 19.59
N TRP A 51 -4.06 24.75 19.35
CA TRP A 51 -3.63 24.31 18.01
C TRP A 51 -4.51 23.19 17.44
N LEU A 52 -5.12 22.34 18.30
CA LEU A 52 -6.01 21.30 17.83
C LEU A 52 -7.34 21.89 17.37
N ASP A 53 -7.84 22.90 18.04
CA ASP A 53 -9.06 23.58 17.62
C ASP A 53 -8.85 24.42 16.35
N GLU A 54 -7.70 25.11 16.26
CA GLU A 54 -7.36 25.91 15.07
C GLU A 54 -7.20 25.09 13.81
N LEU A 55 -6.68 23.88 13.90
CA LEU A 55 -6.34 23.06 12.72
C LEU A 55 -7.45 22.10 12.30
N TYR A 56 -8.30 21.66 13.21
CA TYR A 56 -9.26 20.59 12.94
C TYR A 56 -10.71 21.03 12.96
N LYS A 57 -11.48 20.48 12.04
CA LYS A 57 -12.95 20.52 12.04
C LYS A 57 -13.48 19.58 13.13
N ASP A 58 -14.69 19.84 13.61
CA ASP A 58 -15.38 18.94 14.55
C ASP A 58 -15.80 17.64 13.89
N TYR A 59 -16.12 17.69 12.59
CA TYR A 59 -16.54 16.53 11.79
C TYR A 59 -16.08 16.65 10.34
N ALA A 60 -15.94 15.52 9.70
CA ALA A 60 -15.76 15.40 8.26
C ALA A 60 -16.80 14.43 7.70
N PHE A 61 -17.22 14.68 6.47
CA PHE A 61 -18.19 13.83 5.78
C PHE A 61 -17.49 12.81 4.91
N SER A 62 -17.97 11.58 4.94
CA SER A 62 -17.68 10.57 3.94
C SER A 62 -18.96 10.15 3.22
N GLN A 63 -18.84 9.91 1.93
CA GLN A 63 -19.95 9.51 1.07
C GLN A 63 -19.55 8.29 0.26
N ARG A 64 -20.44 7.31 0.18
CA ARG A 64 -20.23 6.13 -0.64
C ARG A 64 -21.49 5.81 -1.43
N ILE A 65 -21.34 5.68 -2.74
CA ILE A 65 -22.39 5.28 -3.65
C ILE A 65 -21.91 4.03 -4.39
N ASN A 66 -22.72 2.97 -4.42
CA ASN A 66 -22.44 1.76 -5.17
C ASN A 66 -23.67 1.46 -6.03
N LEU A 67 -23.44 1.25 -7.29
CA LEU A 67 -24.46 0.84 -8.25
C LEU A 67 -24.00 -0.46 -8.90
N GLY A 68 -24.90 -1.42 -9.03
CA GLY A 68 -24.59 -2.68 -9.68
C GLY A 68 -25.81 -3.16 -10.48
N VAL A 69 -25.52 -3.69 -11.64
CA VAL A 69 -26.49 -4.33 -12.51
C VAL A 69 -25.98 -5.70 -12.90
N SER A 70 -26.80 -6.71 -12.73
CA SER A 70 -26.52 -8.06 -13.19
C SER A 70 -27.70 -8.60 -13.95
N GLY A 71 -27.42 -9.42 -14.94
CA GLY A 71 -28.46 -10.03 -15.74
C GLY A 71 -27.88 -11.06 -16.70
N GLY A 72 -28.75 -11.61 -17.52
CA GLY A 72 -28.33 -12.51 -18.55
C GLY A 72 -29.38 -13.54 -18.93
N GLY A 73 -29.03 -14.32 -19.90
CA GLY A 73 -29.84 -15.42 -20.44
C GLY A 73 -28.95 -16.61 -20.79
N ASN A 74 -29.42 -17.41 -21.76
CA ASN A 74 -28.71 -18.60 -22.17
C ASN A 74 -27.42 -18.32 -22.97
N ILE A 75 -27.33 -17.12 -23.58
CA ILE A 75 -26.21 -16.75 -24.46
C ILE A 75 -25.20 -15.90 -23.72
N ALA A 76 -25.65 -14.93 -22.92
CA ALA A 76 -24.75 -14.03 -22.20
C ALA A 76 -25.20 -13.83 -20.76
N LYS A 77 -24.24 -13.68 -19.87
CA LYS A 77 -24.40 -13.26 -18.48
C LYS A 77 -23.46 -12.10 -18.20
N TYR A 78 -23.94 -11.11 -17.44
CA TYR A 78 -23.11 -9.96 -17.12
C TYR A 78 -23.32 -9.49 -15.69
N TYR A 79 -22.28 -8.90 -15.15
CA TYR A 79 -22.30 -8.13 -13.92
C TYR A 79 -21.49 -6.86 -14.15
N ILE A 80 -22.11 -5.70 -14.00
CA ILE A 80 -21.47 -4.40 -14.15
C ILE A 80 -21.69 -3.62 -12.86
N SER A 81 -20.66 -3.04 -12.30
CA SER A 81 -20.78 -2.20 -11.11
C SER A 81 -19.91 -0.96 -11.19
N GLY A 82 -20.42 0.12 -10.62
CA GLY A 82 -19.70 1.37 -10.39
C GLY A 82 -19.80 1.77 -8.93
N ALA A 83 -18.73 2.32 -8.38
CA ALA A 83 -18.71 2.83 -7.03
C ALA A 83 -17.96 4.16 -6.97
N PHE A 84 -18.50 5.07 -6.18
CA PHE A 84 -17.86 6.33 -5.82
C PHE A 84 -17.72 6.40 -4.31
N TYR A 85 -16.55 6.78 -3.87
CA TYR A 85 -16.23 7.07 -2.47
C TYR A 85 -15.56 8.44 -2.39
N ASN A 86 -16.05 9.28 -1.50
CA ASN A 86 -15.45 10.57 -1.17
C ASN A 86 -15.32 10.69 0.34
N GLU A 87 -14.12 11.01 0.80
CA GLU A 87 -13.80 11.24 2.18
C GLU A 87 -13.18 12.63 2.32
N GLY A 88 -13.84 13.51 3.04
CA GLY A 88 -13.32 14.82 3.39
C GLY A 88 -12.36 14.73 4.58
N GLY A 89 -11.28 15.48 4.54
CA GLY A 89 -10.32 15.53 5.64
C GLY A 89 -10.82 16.37 6.82
N MET A 90 -10.27 16.08 7.98
CA MET A 90 -10.56 16.78 9.23
C MET A 90 -9.87 18.15 9.34
N PHE A 91 -8.90 18.46 8.50
CA PHE A 91 -8.22 19.75 8.55
C PHE A 91 -9.11 20.90 8.06
N LYS A 92 -8.96 22.06 8.73
CA LYS A 92 -9.54 23.33 8.28
C LYS A 92 -8.80 23.85 7.05
N THR A 93 -9.41 24.75 6.32
CA THR A 93 -8.83 25.43 5.14
C THR A 93 -8.90 26.92 5.36
N ASP A 94 -7.99 27.67 4.73
CA ASP A 94 -8.00 29.13 4.71
C ASP A 94 -8.50 29.64 3.36
N SER A 95 -9.51 30.49 3.39
CA SER A 95 -10.12 31.09 2.18
C SER A 95 -9.24 32.15 1.50
N MET A 96 -8.14 32.58 2.14
CA MET A 96 -7.22 33.57 1.57
C MET A 96 -6.31 33.01 0.49
N ASN A 97 -6.26 31.68 0.32
CA ASN A 97 -5.44 31.06 -0.71
C ASN A 97 -6.18 30.99 -2.06
N GLU A 98 -5.45 31.24 -3.12
CA GLU A 98 -5.90 31.03 -4.50
C GLU A 98 -5.86 29.56 -4.93
N TYR A 99 -5.33 28.66 -4.06
CA TYR A 99 -5.20 27.23 -4.31
C TYR A 99 -5.87 26.40 -3.21
N ASP A 100 -6.31 25.20 -3.58
CA ASP A 100 -7.06 24.31 -2.71
C ASP A 100 -6.11 23.46 -1.82
N THR A 101 -6.06 23.80 -0.54
CA THR A 101 -5.33 23.04 0.49
C THR A 101 -6.20 22.00 1.21
N SER A 102 -7.47 21.87 0.82
CA SER A 102 -8.39 20.94 1.46
C SER A 102 -7.89 19.50 1.34
N THR A 103 -7.96 18.78 2.46
CA THR A 103 -7.61 17.36 2.44
C THR A 103 -8.85 16.57 2.04
N TYR A 104 -8.76 15.79 0.97
CA TYR A 104 -9.78 14.84 0.59
C TYR A 104 -9.20 13.62 -0.11
N PHE A 105 -9.92 12.53 -0.03
CA PHE A 105 -9.68 11.30 -0.79
C PHE A 105 -10.91 10.95 -1.59
N ARG A 106 -10.74 10.74 -2.91
CA ARG A 106 -11.81 10.31 -3.81
C ARG A 106 -11.39 9.05 -4.52
N ARG A 107 -12.32 8.09 -4.60
CA ARG A 107 -12.10 6.81 -5.27
C ARG A 107 -13.28 6.47 -6.16
N TYR A 108 -12.96 6.15 -7.40
CA TYR A 108 -13.90 5.67 -8.40
C TYR A 108 -13.54 4.23 -8.74
N ASN A 109 -14.50 3.33 -8.67
CA ASN A 109 -14.32 1.93 -9.05
C ASN A 109 -15.29 1.61 -10.17
N PHE A 110 -14.80 0.89 -11.16
CA PHE A 110 -15.60 0.30 -12.23
C PHE A 110 -15.25 -1.17 -12.34
N ARG A 111 -16.25 -2.02 -12.53
CA ARG A 111 -16.08 -3.45 -12.82
C ARG A 111 -17.12 -3.93 -13.82
N SER A 112 -16.67 -4.70 -14.76
CA SER A 112 -17.52 -5.40 -15.73
C SER A 112 -17.03 -6.83 -15.90
N ASN A 113 -17.91 -7.79 -15.64
CA ASN A 113 -17.67 -9.22 -15.90
C ASN A 113 -18.76 -9.66 -16.87
N VAL A 114 -18.35 -10.20 -18.00
CA VAL A 114 -19.24 -10.65 -19.06
C VAL A 114 -18.82 -12.05 -19.53
N ASP A 115 -19.75 -13.00 -19.47
CA ASP A 115 -19.60 -14.34 -20.00
C ASP A 115 -20.51 -14.49 -21.20
N VAL A 116 -19.96 -14.87 -22.34
CA VAL A 116 -20.68 -15.05 -23.57
C VAL A 116 -20.46 -16.48 -24.09
N LYS A 117 -21.54 -17.22 -24.26
CA LYS A 117 -21.52 -18.51 -24.95
C LYS A 117 -21.45 -18.27 -26.46
N LEU A 118 -20.25 -18.37 -27.05
CA LEU A 118 -20.04 -18.27 -28.49
C LEU A 118 -20.60 -19.47 -29.21
N HIS A 119 -20.54 -20.63 -28.58
CA HIS A 119 -21.11 -21.90 -29.00
C HIS A 119 -21.56 -22.69 -27.77
N ARG A 120 -22.34 -23.76 -27.90
CA ARG A 120 -22.78 -24.55 -26.73
C ARG A 120 -21.64 -25.14 -25.92
N THR A 121 -20.46 -25.30 -26.51
CA THR A 121 -19.25 -25.84 -25.92
C THR A 121 -18.16 -24.77 -25.70
N THR A 122 -18.38 -23.51 -26.13
CA THR A 122 -17.36 -22.47 -26.12
C THR A 122 -17.88 -21.23 -25.36
N THR A 123 -17.18 -20.84 -24.33
CA THR A 123 -17.52 -19.65 -23.54
C THR A 123 -16.36 -18.64 -23.57
N LEU A 124 -16.67 -17.38 -23.86
CA LEU A 124 -15.78 -16.24 -23.77
C LEU A 124 -16.07 -15.51 -22.46
N ASN A 125 -15.03 -15.27 -21.66
CA ASN A 125 -15.09 -14.49 -20.44
C ASN A 125 -14.33 -13.18 -20.63
N VAL A 126 -14.95 -12.05 -20.34
CA VAL A 126 -14.31 -10.73 -20.41
C VAL A 126 -14.50 -10.03 -19.06
N ASN A 127 -13.40 -9.81 -18.35
CA ASN A 127 -13.40 -9.15 -17.06
C ASN A 127 -12.58 -7.88 -17.15
N LEU A 128 -13.20 -6.74 -16.82
CA LEU A 128 -12.57 -5.43 -16.77
C LEU A 128 -12.76 -4.85 -15.38
N SER A 129 -11.71 -4.29 -14.82
CA SER A 129 -11.77 -3.58 -13.54
C SER A 129 -10.88 -2.35 -13.61
N SER A 130 -11.38 -1.23 -13.12
CA SER A 130 -10.58 -0.01 -12.99
C SER A 130 -10.84 0.66 -11.67
N VAL A 131 -9.77 1.13 -11.04
CA VAL A 131 -9.79 1.95 -9.84
C VAL A 131 -9.04 3.23 -10.13
N PHE A 132 -9.65 4.34 -9.85
CA PHE A 132 -9.04 5.67 -9.95
C PHE A 132 -9.15 6.35 -8.59
N GLU A 133 -8.03 6.81 -8.05
CA GLU A 133 -7.96 7.51 -6.78
C GLU A 133 -7.34 8.90 -6.97
N LYS A 134 -7.93 9.89 -6.30
CA LYS A 134 -7.37 11.23 -6.16
C LYS A 134 -7.28 11.56 -4.68
N LEU A 135 -6.11 12.03 -4.26
CA LEU A 135 -5.87 12.61 -2.94
C LEU A 135 -5.38 14.03 -3.11
N ASN A 136 -5.91 14.95 -2.31
CA ASN A 136 -5.45 16.32 -2.22
C ASN A 136 -5.09 16.67 -0.78
N GLY A 137 -4.22 17.63 -0.59
CA GLY A 137 -3.84 18.14 0.72
C GLY A 137 -2.83 19.27 0.65
N SER A 138 -2.33 19.69 1.81
CA SER A 138 -1.35 20.75 1.96
C SER A 138 -0.04 20.44 1.24
N GLY A 139 0.67 21.46 0.76
CA GLY A 139 2.00 21.37 0.15
C GLY A 139 3.09 20.86 1.11
N SER A 140 2.86 20.88 2.42
CA SER A 140 3.71 20.22 3.41
C SER A 140 3.62 18.70 3.38
N ASN A 141 2.61 18.11 2.70
CA ASN A 141 2.51 16.69 2.49
C ASN A 141 3.69 16.19 1.64
N SER A 142 4.21 15.02 1.98
CA SER A 142 5.24 14.35 1.21
C SER A 142 4.70 13.07 0.59
N ASP A 143 5.39 12.58 -0.42
CA ASP A 143 5.05 11.36 -1.16
C ASP A 143 5.13 10.07 -0.30
N THR A 144 5.93 10.10 0.75
CA THR A 144 5.96 9.03 1.74
C THR A 144 4.68 9.07 2.55
N ALA A 145 3.88 8.00 2.46
CA ALA A 145 2.57 7.87 3.09
C ALA A 145 2.55 8.42 4.53
N GLY A 146 1.82 9.52 4.71
CA GLY A 146 1.62 10.15 6.00
C GLY A 146 2.67 11.17 6.47
N ALA A 147 3.81 11.35 5.79
CA ALA A 147 4.88 12.19 6.34
C ALA A 147 4.51 13.68 6.43
N GLY A 148 3.73 14.22 5.50
CA GLY A 148 3.30 15.62 5.57
C GLY A 148 2.17 15.85 6.57
N ALA A 149 1.18 15.00 6.59
CA ALA A 149 0.16 15.01 7.66
C ALA A 149 0.82 14.76 9.02
N GLY A 150 1.82 13.85 9.07
CA GLY A 150 2.63 13.59 10.26
C GLY A 150 3.37 14.82 10.76
N THR A 151 3.87 15.69 9.89
CA THR A 151 4.53 16.94 10.27
C THR A 151 3.54 17.93 10.87
N ILE A 152 2.37 18.13 10.24
CA ILE A 152 1.32 18.99 10.80
C ILE A 152 0.84 18.44 12.16
N TRP A 153 0.58 17.14 12.25
CA TRP A 153 0.24 16.46 13.51
C TRP A 153 1.29 16.68 14.58
N LYS A 154 2.56 16.44 14.26
CA LYS A 154 3.66 16.65 15.19
C LYS A 154 3.61 18.05 15.78
N TYR A 155 3.56 19.08 14.95
CA TYR A 155 3.59 20.46 15.41
C TYR A 155 2.28 20.88 16.09
N ALA A 156 1.15 20.33 15.73
CA ALA A 156 -0.12 20.53 16.45
C ALA A 156 -0.06 20.11 17.93
N TYR A 157 0.75 19.08 18.23
CA TYR A 157 0.90 18.56 19.60
C TYR A 157 2.09 19.14 20.38
N ILE A 158 3.19 19.48 19.68
CA ILE A 158 4.39 19.96 20.38
C ILE A 158 4.51 21.48 20.44
N CYS A 159 3.76 22.21 19.61
CA CYS A 159 3.74 23.65 19.66
C CYS A 159 3.04 24.11 20.94
N ALA A 160 3.76 24.86 21.78
CA ALA A 160 3.19 25.37 23.00
C ALA A 160 2.05 26.39 22.72
N PRO A 161 1.01 26.45 23.53
CA PRO A 161 -0.11 27.39 23.33
C PRO A 161 0.30 28.85 23.34
N ASN A 162 1.40 29.19 24.03
CA ASN A 162 1.95 30.51 24.16
C ASN A 162 3.16 30.80 23.26
N ALA A 163 3.47 29.94 22.29
CA ALA A 163 4.65 30.08 21.45
C ALA A 163 4.56 31.33 20.55
N PHE A 164 3.42 31.49 19.86
CA PHE A 164 3.07 32.59 18.97
C PHE A 164 1.58 32.53 18.62
N PRO A 165 0.94 33.63 18.21
CA PRO A 165 -0.45 33.60 17.75
C PRO A 165 -0.57 32.83 16.43
N VAL A 166 -1.76 32.43 16.02
CA VAL A 166 -2.00 31.85 14.69
C VAL A 166 -1.55 32.80 13.60
N ARG A 167 -1.92 34.08 13.75
CA ARG A 167 -1.55 35.24 12.92
C ARG A 167 -1.57 36.47 13.77
N PHE A 168 -0.70 37.45 13.50
CA PHE A 168 -0.73 38.73 14.16
C PHE A 168 -1.93 39.58 13.77
N SER A 169 -2.32 40.50 14.63
CA SER A 169 -3.47 41.41 14.43
C SER A 169 -3.35 42.27 13.15
N ASP A 170 -2.12 42.57 12.69
CA ASP A 170 -1.83 43.28 11.45
C ASP A 170 -1.80 42.36 10.20
N GLY A 171 -2.10 41.07 10.38
CA GLY A 171 -2.20 40.09 9.28
C GLY A 171 -0.90 39.38 8.92
N LYS A 172 0.24 39.69 9.56
CA LYS A 172 1.50 38.99 9.34
C LYS A 172 1.44 37.57 9.90
N PHE A 173 2.12 36.64 9.20
CA PHE A 173 2.22 35.27 9.65
C PHE A 173 3.24 35.12 10.77
N SER A 174 2.80 34.54 11.87
CA SER A 174 3.66 34.25 13.01
C SER A 174 4.48 32.97 12.82
N GLY A 175 5.60 32.87 13.50
CA GLY A 175 6.42 31.66 13.52
C GLY A 175 7.65 31.85 14.40
N PRO A 176 8.41 30.79 14.65
CA PRO A 176 9.63 30.84 15.43
C PRO A 176 10.68 31.72 14.77
N SER A 177 11.53 32.35 15.56
CA SER A 177 12.66 33.17 15.11
C SER A 177 13.85 32.34 14.62
N THR A 178 13.82 31.05 14.83
CA THR A 178 14.85 30.09 14.39
C THR A 178 14.26 29.05 13.46
N ASN A 179 15.09 28.37 12.67
CA ASN A 179 14.66 27.26 11.81
C ASN A 179 14.16 26.03 12.59
N GLU A 180 14.13 26.11 13.92
CA GLU A 180 13.66 25.05 14.81
C GLU A 180 12.16 25.24 15.10
N GLY A 181 11.33 24.52 14.40
CA GLY A 181 9.90 24.54 14.58
C GLY A 181 9.13 25.16 13.41
N HIS A 182 7.82 25.07 13.49
CA HIS A 182 6.92 25.61 12.47
C HIS A 182 5.59 25.97 13.12
N ASN A 183 4.99 27.03 12.63
CA ASN A 183 3.59 27.30 12.89
C ASN A 183 2.73 26.25 12.13
N PRO A 184 2.00 25.37 12.82
CA PRO A 184 1.26 24.29 12.17
C PRO A 184 0.12 24.79 11.28
N TYR A 185 -0.42 25.99 11.58
CA TYR A 185 -1.43 26.63 10.72
C TYR A 185 -0.82 27.05 9.38
N ASN A 186 0.36 27.63 9.37
CA ASN A 186 1.06 28.00 8.14
C ASN A 186 1.45 26.78 7.33
N LEU A 187 1.88 25.68 7.98
CA LEU A 187 2.15 24.41 7.30
C LEU A 187 0.90 23.86 6.62
N LEU A 188 -0.23 23.95 7.29
CA LEU A 188 -1.50 23.44 6.77
C LEU A 188 -2.04 24.30 5.62
N THR A 189 -2.07 25.61 5.81
CA THR A 189 -2.85 26.51 4.96
C THR A 189 -2.02 27.27 3.95
N GLN A 190 -0.74 27.57 4.24
CA GLN A 190 0.07 28.53 3.46
C GLN A 190 1.24 27.87 2.73
N SER A 191 1.45 26.57 2.87
CA SER A 191 2.62 25.88 2.31
C SER A 191 2.42 25.40 0.86
N GLY A 192 1.30 25.75 0.20
CA GLY A 192 0.94 25.25 -1.13
C GLY A 192 0.05 24.01 -1.07
N TYR A 193 0.09 23.20 -2.12
CA TYR A 193 -0.76 22.03 -2.23
C TYR A 193 -0.03 20.80 -2.80
N TYR A 194 -0.61 19.64 -2.52
CA TYR A 194 -0.16 18.32 -2.98
C TYR A 194 -1.34 17.57 -3.57
N GLU A 195 -1.19 17.07 -4.78
CA GLU A 195 -2.16 16.19 -5.44
C GLU A 195 -1.51 14.86 -5.80
N ARG A 196 -2.25 13.78 -5.57
CA ARG A 196 -1.85 12.44 -5.93
C ARG A 196 -2.94 11.74 -6.71
N PHE A 197 -2.54 11.12 -7.81
CA PHE A 197 -3.40 10.29 -8.64
C PHE A 197 -2.86 8.88 -8.67
N TRP A 198 -3.73 7.91 -8.46
CA TRP A 198 -3.42 6.51 -8.59
C TRP A 198 -4.47 5.85 -9.46
N ASN A 199 -4.01 5.14 -10.50
CA ASN A 199 -4.84 4.39 -11.42
C ASN A 199 -4.41 2.94 -11.42
N ASN A 200 -5.37 2.03 -11.35
CA ASN A 200 -5.14 0.60 -11.55
C ASN A 200 -6.23 0.07 -12.49
N ALA A 201 -5.83 -0.33 -13.69
CA ALA A 201 -6.68 -0.95 -14.69
C ALA A 201 -6.27 -2.41 -14.86
N GLN A 202 -7.23 -3.31 -14.83
CA GLN A 202 -7.05 -4.74 -14.98
C GLN A 202 -8.00 -5.26 -16.03
N SER A 203 -7.49 -6.08 -16.94
CA SER A 203 -8.28 -6.72 -17.96
C SER A 203 -7.92 -8.20 -18.06
N LEU A 204 -8.92 -9.04 -18.25
CA LEU A 204 -8.75 -10.46 -18.51
C LEU A 204 -9.75 -10.89 -19.59
N ILE A 205 -9.23 -11.56 -20.60
CA ILE A 205 -10.02 -12.25 -21.62
C ILE A 205 -9.71 -13.73 -21.49
N GLY A 206 -10.74 -14.55 -21.32
CA GLY A 206 -10.65 -15.99 -21.20
C GLY A 206 -11.51 -16.68 -22.25
N LEU A 207 -11.00 -17.75 -22.81
CA LEU A 207 -11.76 -18.65 -23.69
C LEU A 207 -11.75 -20.04 -23.06
N THR A 208 -12.93 -20.57 -22.80
CA THR A 208 -13.12 -21.92 -22.30
C THR A 208 -13.76 -22.76 -23.39
N GLN A 209 -13.13 -23.88 -23.73
CA GLN A 209 -13.67 -24.87 -24.64
C GLN A 209 -13.96 -26.17 -23.88
N ASP A 210 -15.20 -26.61 -23.90
CA ASP A 210 -15.62 -27.91 -23.40
C ASP A 210 -15.50 -28.94 -24.53
N PHE A 211 -14.69 -29.96 -24.30
CA PHE A 211 -14.47 -31.08 -25.24
C PHE A 211 -15.25 -32.34 -24.83
N SER A 212 -16.17 -32.25 -23.89
CA SER A 212 -16.90 -33.39 -23.35
C SER A 212 -17.67 -34.15 -24.42
N GLU A 213 -18.21 -33.46 -25.42
CA GLU A 213 -18.93 -34.06 -26.52
C GLU A 213 -18.04 -34.40 -27.73
N LEU A 214 -16.90 -33.67 -27.88
CA LEU A 214 -16.02 -33.81 -29.05
C LEU A 214 -14.97 -34.90 -28.89
N ILE A 215 -14.44 -35.09 -27.67
CA ILE A 215 -13.31 -35.97 -27.38
C ILE A 215 -13.66 -36.95 -26.26
N THR A 216 -13.90 -36.48 -25.05
CA THR A 216 -14.24 -37.32 -23.89
C THR A 216 -14.91 -36.49 -22.78
N PRO A 217 -15.94 -37.06 -22.11
CA PRO A 217 -16.60 -36.38 -21.01
C PRO A 217 -15.63 -35.91 -19.93
N GLY A 218 -15.81 -34.66 -19.49
CA GLY A 218 -15.01 -34.03 -18.44
C GLY A 218 -13.70 -33.36 -18.88
N LEU A 219 -13.42 -33.33 -20.21
CA LEU A 219 -12.25 -32.63 -20.75
C LEU A 219 -12.60 -31.19 -21.12
N THR A 220 -11.84 -30.23 -20.57
CA THR A 220 -11.96 -28.80 -20.88
C THR A 220 -10.59 -28.19 -21.13
N ALA A 221 -10.51 -27.21 -22.00
CA ALA A 221 -9.33 -26.38 -22.18
C ALA A 221 -9.67 -24.91 -21.96
N ASN A 222 -8.72 -24.16 -21.38
CA ASN A 222 -8.86 -22.74 -21.12
C ASN A 222 -7.61 -21.99 -21.61
N VAL A 223 -7.85 -20.84 -22.23
CA VAL A 223 -6.79 -19.88 -22.55
C VAL A 223 -7.18 -18.56 -21.93
N LYS A 224 -6.25 -17.91 -21.22
CA LYS A 224 -6.46 -16.61 -20.59
C LYS A 224 -5.34 -15.65 -20.99
N LEU A 225 -5.74 -14.42 -21.27
CA LEU A 225 -4.85 -13.29 -21.51
C LEU A 225 -5.25 -12.17 -20.55
N SER A 226 -4.30 -11.67 -19.76
CA SER A 226 -4.51 -10.53 -18.88
C SER A 226 -3.51 -9.44 -19.20
N PHE A 227 -4.01 -8.21 -19.15
CA PHE A 227 -3.20 -7.00 -19.20
C PHE A 227 -3.61 -6.06 -18.06
N ASP A 228 -2.65 -5.77 -17.18
CA ASP A 228 -2.85 -4.88 -16.05
C ASP A 228 -1.91 -3.67 -16.18
N ALA A 229 -2.42 -2.48 -15.86
CA ALA A 229 -1.66 -1.25 -15.85
C ALA A 229 -1.91 -0.48 -14.55
N GLN A 230 -0.84 -0.11 -13.86
CA GLN A 230 -0.89 0.75 -12.69
C GLN A 230 -0.04 1.98 -12.92
N ASN A 231 -0.61 3.16 -12.62
CA ASN A 231 0.10 4.43 -12.64
C ASN A 231 -0.10 5.16 -11.31
N TYR A 232 0.96 5.72 -10.83
CA TYR A 232 1.01 6.54 -9.63
C TYR A 232 1.71 7.85 -9.98
N ASN A 233 0.99 8.96 -9.87
CA ASN A 233 1.50 10.28 -10.18
C ASN A 233 1.23 11.22 -9.01
N TRP A 234 2.17 12.09 -8.70
CA TRP A 234 1.94 13.17 -7.75
C TRP A 234 2.55 14.46 -8.25
N ILE A 235 1.92 15.56 -7.84
CA ILE A 235 2.36 16.92 -8.08
C ILE A 235 2.36 17.62 -6.73
N ARG A 236 3.42 18.36 -6.45
CA ARG A 236 3.51 19.23 -5.30
C ARG A 236 3.91 20.62 -5.72
N ARG A 237 3.14 21.59 -5.30
CA ARG A 237 3.43 23.00 -5.36
C ARG A 237 3.66 23.49 -3.93
N LYS A 238 4.87 23.88 -3.59
CA LYS A 238 5.25 24.21 -2.21
C LYS A 238 5.91 25.57 -2.16
N LYS A 239 5.58 26.37 -1.15
CA LYS A 239 6.32 27.59 -0.80
C LYS A 239 6.57 27.65 0.69
N GLN A 240 7.54 28.44 1.07
CA GLN A 240 7.79 28.85 2.45
C GLN A 240 7.19 30.23 2.67
N VAL A 241 6.45 30.38 3.75
CA VAL A 241 5.82 31.64 4.14
C VAL A 241 6.83 32.48 4.91
N GLN A 242 6.87 33.78 4.63
CA GLN A 242 7.54 34.76 5.49
C GLN A 242 6.89 34.76 6.85
N THR A 243 7.67 34.57 7.91
CA THR A 243 7.16 34.57 9.27
C THR A 243 7.88 35.63 10.12
N PHE A 244 7.20 36.03 11.18
CA PHE A 244 7.66 37.03 12.11
C PHE A 244 7.47 36.54 13.57
N THR A 245 8.32 37.00 14.46
CA THR A 245 8.15 36.81 15.90
C THR A 245 8.04 38.20 16.53
N ALA A 246 7.02 38.40 17.33
CA ALA A 246 6.85 39.65 18.09
C ALA A 246 7.77 39.67 19.32
N SER A 247 8.43 40.80 19.58
CA SER A 247 9.30 40.95 20.74
C SER A 247 8.70 41.87 21.80
N LYS A 248 8.17 43.02 21.41
CA LYS A 248 7.55 44.04 22.30
C LYS A 248 6.74 45.04 21.46
N ARG A 249 6.03 45.94 22.13
CA ARG A 249 5.46 47.15 21.50
C ARG A 249 6.39 48.34 21.68
N ASP A 250 6.38 49.24 20.69
CA ASP A 250 7.01 50.54 20.79
C ASP A 250 6.15 51.53 21.61
N GLU A 251 6.60 52.79 21.75
CA GLU A 251 5.89 53.83 22.51
C GLU A 251 4.56 54.24 21.86
N GLU A 252 4.41 54.01 20.53
CA GLU A 252 3.20 54.24 19.78
C GLU A 252 2.23 53.01 19.79
N GLY A 253 2.64 51.89 20.41
CA GLY A 253 1.84 50.68 20.51
C GLY A 253 1.99 49.71 19.34
N ASN A 254 2.88 49.96 18.36
CA ASN A 254 3.14 49.06 17.26
C ASN A 254 4.00 47.88 17.70
N ILE A 255 3.79 46.71 17.08
CA ILE A 255 4.59 45.53 17.38
C ILE A 255 5.96 45.63 16.72
N ILE A 256 7.00 45.41 17.51
CA ILE A 256 8.37 45.27 17.03
C ILE A 256 8.60 43.80 16.70
N TYR A 257 8.91 43.52 15.42
CA TYR A 257 9.11 42.22 14.90
C TYR A 257 10.59 41.85 14.74
N THR A 258 10.88 40.56 14.92
CA THR A 258 12.07 39.91 14.39
C THR A 258 11.64 39.02 13.26
N GLU A 259 12.37 39.07 12.13
CA GLU A 259 12.11 38.17 11.01
C GLU A 259 12.44 36.72 11.40
N GLY A 260 11.54 35.83 11.07
CA GLY A 260 11.72 34.38 11.20
C GLY A 260 12.15 33.74 9.87
N ASN A 261 11.35 32.83 9.34
CA ASN A 261 11.62 32.22 8.05
C ASN A 261 11.50 33.23 6.90
N VAL A 262 12.47 33.20 5.97
CA VAL A 262 12.39 33.99 4.75
C VAL A 262 11.33 33.39 3.84
N GLY A 263 10.39 34.20 3.39
CA GLY A 263 9.31 33.79 2.50
C GLY A 263 9.75 33.61 1.05
N GLN A 264 8.94 32.87 0.29
CA GLN A 264 9.02 32.74 -1.16
C GLN A 264 7.68 33.13 -1.78
N ASP A 265 7.70 33.99 -2.78
CA ASP A 265 6.47 34.47 -3.45
C ASP A 265 5.89 33.39 -4.37
N ASN A 266 6.75 32.61 -5.01
CA ASN A 266 6.38 31.60 -5.96
C ASN A 266 6.31 30.20 -5.34
N LEU A 267 5.41 29.37 -5.87
CA LEU A 267 5.31 27.95 -5.53
C LEU A 267 6.35 27.15 -6.32
N ASP A 268 7.28 26.51 -5.63
CA ASP A 268 8.17 25.51 -6.21
C ASP A 268 7.37 24.33 -6.76
N TYR A 269 7.83 23.77 -7.87
CA TYR A 269 7.20 22.62 -8.51
C TYR A 269 8.03 21.37 -8.38
N SER A 270 7.44 20.33 -7.84
CA SER A 270 8.00 18.97 -7.86
C SER A 270 6.94 17.96 -8.27
N LYS A 271 7.38 16.90 -8.91
CA LYS A 271 6.51 15.81 -9.39
C LYS A 271 7.21 14.48 -9.27
N GLY A 272 6.42 13.42 -9.22
CA GLY A 272 6.90 12.06 -9.35
C GLY A 272 5.90 11.21 -10.13
N ASN A 273 6.43 10.23 -10.81
CA ASN A 273 5.65 9.29 -11.59
C ASN A 273 6.29 7.90 -11.45
N THR A 274 5.49 6.92 -11.06
CA THR A 274 5.87 5.52 -11.08
C THR A 274 4.72 4.69 -11.60
N GLY A 275 5.02 3.50 -12.09
CA GLY A 275 3.97 2.62 -12.56
C GLY A 275 4.50 1.28 -13.03
N TYR A 276 3.61 0.43 -13.45
CA TYR A 276 3.97 -0.80 -14.12
C TYR A 276 2.85 -1.28 -15.04
N THR A 277 3.24 -2.08 -16.02
CA THR A 277 2.32 -2.92 -16.80
C THR A 277 2.65 -4.38 -16.56
N THR A 278 1.63 -5.22 -16.56
CA THR A 278 1.79 -6.67 -16.46
C THR A 278 1.00 -7.33 -17.59
N THR A 279 1.65 -8.17 -18.35
CA THR A 279 1.01 -9.08 -19.31
C THR A 279 1.11 -10.50 -18.77
N TYR A 280 -0.01 -11.23 -18.81
CA TYR A 280 -0.09 -12.62 -18.37
C TYR A 280 -0.82 -13.45 -19.39
N ILE A 281 -0.24 -14.59 -19.73
CA ILE A 281 -0.83 -15.60 -20.62
C ILE A 281 -0.87 -16.92 -19.87
N GLU A 282 -2.00 -17.61 -19.93
CA GLU A 282 -2.21 -18.93 -19.36
C GLU A 282 -2.95 -19.82 -20.36
N ALA A 283 -2.49 -21.03 -20.51
CA ALA A 283 -3.21 -22.09 -21.19
C ALA A 283 -3.29 -23.31 -20.28
N SER A 284 -4.47 -23.90 -20.14
CA SER A 284 -4.64 -25.08 -19.31
C SER A 284 -5.60 -26.10 -19.95
N VAL A 285 -5.35 -27.35 -19.63
CA VAL A 285 -6.23 -28.49 -19.97
C VAL A 285 -6.60 -29.16 -18.65
N ASN A 286 -7.91 -29.35 -18.46
CA ASN A 286 -8.46 -30.01 -17.29
C ASN A 286 -9.25 -31.23 -17.71
N TYR A 287 -9.09 -32.32 -16.97
CA TYR A 287 -9.86 -33.52 -17.10
C TYR A 287 -10.40 -33.95 -15.76
N ASN A 288 -11.71 -34.12 -15.64
CA ASN A 288 -12.36 -34.58 -14.42
C ASN A 288 -13.45 -35.57 -14.79
N ARG A 289 -13.33 -36.81 -14.30
CA ARG A 289 -14.32 -37.86 -14.62
C ARG A 289 -14.39 -38.90 -13.52
N THR A 290 -15.61 -39.39 -13.29
CA THR A 290 -15.88 -40.52 -12.38
C THR A 290 -16.26 -41.76 -13.18
N PHE A 291 -15.58 -42.86 -12.91
CA PHE A 291 -15.79 -44.17 -13.48
C PHE A 291 -16.24 -45.13 -12.39
N GLY A 292 -17.53 -45.29 -12.19
CA GLY A 292 -18.08 -46.09 -11.12
C GLY A 292 -17.64 -45.53 -9.74
N LYS A 293 -16.69 -46.20 -9.09
CA LYS A 293 -16.15 -45.82 -7.77
C LYS A 293 -14.82 -45.03 -7.83
N HIS A 294 -14.32 -44.76 -9.02
CA HIS A 294 -13.03 -44.15 -9.27
C HIS A 294 -13.24 -42.73 -9.80
N SER A 295 -12.81 -41.73 -9.08
CA SER A 295 -12.80 -40.34 -9.55
C SER A 295 -11.38 -39.95 -9.90
N VAL A 296 -11.17 -39.45 -11.10
CA VAL A 296 -9.87 -39.05 -11.65
C VAL A 296 -9.95 -37.58 -12.05
N GLY A 297 -8.98 -36.81 -11.61
CA GLY A 297 -8.75 -35.44 -12.05
C GLY A 297 -7.34 -35.27 -12.57
N ALA A 298 -7.17 -34.47 -13.63
CA ALA A 298 -5.88 -34.08 -14.16
C ALA A 298 -5.92 -32.63 -14.61
N LEU A 299 -4.84 -31.89 -14.35
CA LEU A 299 -4.62 -30.53 -14.83
C LEU A 299 -3.21 -30.46 -15.41
N PHE A 300 -3.09 -29.87 -16.58
CA PHE A 300 -1.83 -29.38 -17.13
C PHE A 300 -1.98 -27.90 -17.46
N LEU A 301 -1.03 -27.08 -17.04
CA LEU A 301 -1.06 -25.63 -17.16
C LEU A 301 0.30 -25.12 -17.63
N TYR A 302 0.27 -24.21 -18.60
CA TYR A 302 1.38 -23.34 -18.97
C TYR A 302 1.03 -21.90 -18.64
N ASN A 303 1.98 -21.13 -18.09
CA ASN A 303 1.83 -19.70 -17.90
C ASN A 303 3.09 -18.92 -18.26
N GLN A 304 2.87 -17.66 -18.60
CA GLN A 304 3.93 -16.67 -18.82
C GLN A 304 3.49 -15.32 -18.30
N LYS A 305 4.35 -14.65 -17.57
CA LYS A 305 4.12 -13.33 -16.99
C LYS A 305 5.29 -12.41 -17.31
N GLN A 306 4.98 -11.19 -17.77
CA GLN A 306 5.95 -10.12 -17.93
C GLN A 306 5.44 -8.88 -17.20
N LYS A 307 6.28 -8.28 -16.34
CA LYS A 307 6.01 -7.01 -15.68
C LYS A 307 7.08 -5.99 -16.06
N ASN A 308 6.66 -4.83 -16.56
CA ASN A 308 7.52 -3.70 -16.89
C ASN A 308 7.24 -2.58 -15.89
N LYS A 309 8.28 -2.06 -15.24
CA LYS A 309 8.18 -0.91 -14.33
C LYS A 309 8.59 0.38 -15.07
N THR A 310 8.01 1.49 -14.68
CA THR A 310 8.34 2.84 -15.14
C THR A 310 8.64 3.74 -13.95
N GLY A 311 9.41 4.82 -14.16
CA GLY A 311 9.77 5.74 -13.08
C GLY A 311 10.68 5.10 -12.03
N VAL A 312 11.62 4.28 -12.48
CA VAL A 312 12.64 3.62 -11.65
C VAL A 312 13.99 4.26 -11.88
N ASP A 313 14.81 4.34 -10.84
CA ASP A 313 16.10 5.02 -10.89
C ASP A 313 17.24 4.12 -11.43
N LYS A 314 17.07 2.79 -11.27
CA LYS A 314 18.10 1.82 -11.67
C LYS A 314 17.76 1.19 -13.01
N ALA A 315 18.77 1.09 -13.89
CA ALA A 315 18.61 0.50 -15.22
C ALA A 315 18.12 -0.95 -15.16
N GLU A 316 18.60 -1.75 -14.19
CA GLU A 316 18.18 -3.13 -14.03
C GLU A 316 16.71 -3.26 -13.59
N ASP A 317 16.15 -2.28 -12.88
CA ASP A 317 14.74 -2.26 -12.50
C ASP A 317 13.84 -1.87 -13.69
N ALA A 318 14.38 -1.16 -14.68
CA ALA A 318 13.67 -0.84 -15.92
C ALA A 318 13.55 -2.04 -16.88
N LEU A 319 14.40 -3.07 -16.70
CA LEU A 319 14.28 -4.29 -17.48
C LEU A 319 13.02 -5.09 -17.08
N PRO A 320 12.37 -5.76 -18.03
CA PRO A 320 11.19 -6.58 -17.74
C PRO A 320 11.46 -7.64 -16.66
N TYR A 321 10.49 -7.90 -15.81
CA TYR A 321 10.46 -9.03 -14.88
C TYR A 321 9.69 -10.16 -15.56
N ARG A 322 10.35 -11.25 -15.92
CA ARG A 322 9.76 -12.35 -16.67
C ARG A 322 9.79 -13.64 -15.89
N HIS A 323 8.64 -14.29 -15.89
CA HIS A 323 8.44 -15.61 -15.32
C HIS A 323 7.69 -16.45 -16.32
N GLN A 324 8.01 -17.73 -16.39
CA GLN A 324 7.23 -18.73 -17.12
C GLN A 324 7.25 -20.04 -16.37
N GLY A 325 6.23 -20.88 -16.60
CA GLY A 325 6.18 -22.15 -15.94
C GLY A 325 5.18 -23.10 -16.53
N ILE A 326 5.39 -24.35 -16.20
CA ILE A 326 4.38 -25.39 -16.37
C ILE A 326 4.04 -25.97 -15.00
N ALA A 327 2.77 -26.35 -14.83
CA ALA A 327 2.29 -27.03 -13.64
C ALA A 327 1.43 -28.22 -14.06
N GLY A 328 1.53 -29.28 -13.28
CA GLY A 328 0.69 -30.44 -13.45
C GLY A 328 0.11 -30.89 -12.11
N ARG A 329 -1.10 -31.41 -12.16
CA ARG A 329 -1.79 -32.01 -11.02
C ARG A 329 -2.54 -33.25 -11.49
N VAL A 330 -2.44 -34.30 -10.71
CA VAL A 330 -3.26 -35.51 -10.87
C VAL A 330 -3.89 -35.81 -9.52
N THR A 331 -5.20 -36.01 -9.51
CA THR A 331 -5.98 -36.42 -8.34
C THR A 331 -6.68 -37.72 -8.62
N TYR A 332 -6.73 -38.58 -7.61
CA TYR A 332 -7.46 -39.81 -7.65
C TYR A 332 -8.21 -40.02 -6.35
N ALA A 333 -9.49 -40.37 -6.44
CA ALA A 333 -10.27 -40.79 -5.30
C ALA A 333 -10.94 -42.13 -5.57
N TYR A 334 -10.91 -43.00 -4.58
CA TYR A 334 -11.60 -44.29 -4.63
C TYR A 334 -12.73 -44.33 -3.61
N TYR A 335 -13.95 -44.48 -4.11
CA TYR A 335 -15.17 -44.65 -3.33
C TYR A 335 -15.40 -43.52 -2.31
N ASP A 336 -14.88 -42.29 -2.57
CA ASP A 336 -14.88 -41.15 -1.68
C ASP A 336 -14.30 -41.45 -0.29
N ARG A 337 -13.35 -42.41 -0.23
CA ARG A 337 -12.66 -42.83 0.99
C ARG A 337 -11.18 -42.53 0.96
N TYR A 338 -10.53 -42.92 -0.13
CA TYR A 338 -9.09 -42.78 -0.29
C TYR A 338 -8.80 -41.74 -1.35
N PHE A 339 -7.95 -40.78 -1.01
CA PHE A 339 -7.60 -39.65 -1.85
C PHE A 339 -6.09 -39.61 -2.03
N ILE A 340 -5.62 -39.47 -3.25
CA ILE A 340 -4.21 -39.26 -3.58
C ILE A 340 -4.14 -38.10 -4.55
N GLU A 341 -3.18 -37.18 -4.32
CA GLU A 341 -2.89 -36.08 -5.19
C GLU A 341 -1.39 -35.97 -5.40
N GLY A 342 -0.98 -35.81 -6.66
CA GLY A 342 0.38 -35.48 -7.05
C GLY A 342 0.38 -34.17 -7.84
N ASN A 343 1.27 -33.25 -7.47
CA ASN A 343 1.43 -31.97 -8.16
C ASN A 343 2.91 -31.74 -8.47
N PHE A 344 3.16 -30.98 -9.51
CA PHE A 344 4.46 -30.40 -9.76
C PHE A 344 4.35 -29.01 -10.35
N GLY A 345 5.34 -28.16 -10.05
CA GLY A 345 5.61 -26.90 -10.73
C GLY A 345 7.03 -26.94 -11.30
N TYR A 346 7.20 -26.51 -12.54
CA TYR A 346 8.48 -26.28 -13.18
C TYR A 346 8.53 -24.83 -13.64
N ASN A 347 9.13 -23.97 -12.83
CA ASN A 347 9.06 -22.53 -12.96
C ASN A 347 10.41 -21.93 -13.31
N GLY A 348 10.43 -20.94 -14.22
CA GLY A 348 11.59 -20.21 -14.66
C GLY A 348 11.53 -18.73 -14.27
N SER A 349 12.66 -18.19 -13.82
CA SER A 349 12.85 -16.79 -13.48
C SER A 349 14.13 -16.23 -14.13
N GLU A 350 14.04 -15.02 -14.67
CA GLU A 350 15.21 -14.31 -15.21
C GLU A 350 16.14 -13.75 -14.13
N ASN A 351 15.78 -13.82 -12.87
CA ASN A 351 16.66 -13.42 -11.76
C ASN A 351 17.93 -14.28 -11.67
N PHE A 352 17.90 -15.48 -12.28
CA PHE A 352 19.02 -16.44 -12.24
C PHE A 352 19.72 -16.55 -13.58
N SER A 353 21.00 -16.97 -13.54
CA SER A 353 21.83 -17.19 -14.74
C SER A 353 21.25 -18.28 -15.64
N PRO A 354 21.58 -18.29 -16.96
CA PRO A 354 21.27 -19.42 -17.82
C PRO A 354 21.77 -20.73 -17.19
N GLY A 355 20.93 -21.76 -17.17
CA GLY A 355 21.20 -23.03 -16.49
C GLY A 355 20.65 -23.14 -15.07
N HIS A 356 20.43 -22.02 -14.35
CA HIS A 356 19.83 -22.01 -13.02
C HIS A 356 18.43 -21.38 -12.98
N ARG A 357 17.89 -20.96 -14.15
CA ARG A 357 16.61 -20.26 -14.25
C ARG A 357 15.42 -21.10 -13.83
N PHE A 358 15.45 -22.41 -14.09
CA PHE A 358 14.30 -23.29 -13.86
C PHE A 358 14.45 -24.11 -12.59
N GLY A 359 13.39 -24.14 -11.79
CA GLY A 359 13.25 -24.98 -10.61
C GLY A 359 12.09 -25.96 -10.73
N PHE A 360 12.31 -27.20 -10.30
CA PHE A 360 11.25 -28.23 -10.22
C PHE A 360 10.81 -28.39 -8.77
N PHE A 361 9.49 -28.31 -8.53
CA PHE A 361 8.87 -28.26 -7.19
C PHE A 361 7.73 -29.29 -7.14
N PRO A 362 8.02 -30.54 -6.75
CA PRO A 362 7.00 -31.57 -6.63
C PRO A 362 6.27 -31.49 -5.28
N SER A 363 5.04 -31.99 -5.27
CA SER A 363 4.30 -32.27 -4.04
C SER A 363 3.39 -33.47 -4.16
N VAL A 364 3.14 -34.13 -3.05
CA VAL A 364 2.24 -35.27 -2.95
C VAL A 364 1.37 -35.10 -1.69
N ALA A 365 0.11 -35.50 -1.79
CA ALA A 365 -0.81 -35.53 -0.65
C ALA A 365 -1.64 -36.83 -0.70
N ALA A 366 -1.97 -37.32 0.50
CA ALA A 366 -2.88 -38.45 0.68
C ALA A 366 -3.91 -38.13 1.76
N GLY A 367 -5.11 -38.66 1.61
CA GLY A 367 -6.18 -38.53 2.57
C GLY A 367 -7.03 -39.79 2.66
N TRP A 368 -7.48 -40.07 3.87
CA TRP A 368 -8.39 -41.17 4.15
C TRP A 368 -9.60 -40.65 4.92
N LEU A 369 -10.77 -40.76 4.31
CA LEU A 369 -12.03 -40.46 4.97
C LEU A 369 -12.52 -41.73 5.71
N VAL A 370 -12.06 -41.90 6.93
CA VAL A 370 -12.30 -43.07 7.77
C VAL A 370 -13.79 -43.26 8.02
N SER A 371 -14.52 -42.17 8.20
CA SER A 371 -15.97 -42.19 8.45
C SER A 371 -16.81 -42.76 7.28
N ASN A 372 -16.24 -42.90 6.08
CA ASN A 372 -16.93 -43.56 4.97
C ASN A 372 -16.71 -45.07 4.92
N GLU A 373 -15.96 -45.65 5.87
CA GLU A 373 -15.77 -47.08 5.97
C GLU A 373 -16.97 -47.76 6.66
N LYS A 374 -17.28 -49.00 6.25
CA LYS A 374 -18.41 -49.75 6.77
C LYS A 374 -18.33 -49.97 8.30
N PHE A 375 -17.13 -50.17 8.84
CA PHE A 375 -16.93 -50.34 10.28
C PHE A 375 -17.23 -49.10 11.10
N TRP A 376 -17.38 -47.90 10.46
CA TRP A 376 -17.70 -46.64 11.11
C TRP A 376 -19.20 -46.42 11.34
N GLU A 377 -20.06 -47.14 10.62
CA GLU A 377 -21.53 -47.00 10.69
C GLU A 377 -22.09 -46.93 12.12
N PRO A 378 -21.65 -47.75 13.08
CA PRO A 378 -22.21 -47.73 14.44
C PRO A 378 -21.99 -46.43 15.19
N ILE A 379 -20.95 -45.66 14.89
CA ILE A 379 -20.58 -44.44 15.59
C ILE A 379 -20.82 -43.18 14.75
N SER A 380 -21.32 -43.32 13.52
CA SER A 380 -21.56 -42.22 12.58
C SER A 380 -22.57 -41.20 13.05
N HIS A 381 -23.50 -41.60 13.96
CA HIS A 381 -24.45 -40.66 14.58
C HIS A 381 -23.83 -39.71 15.59
N VAL A 382 -22.65 -40.02 16.14
CA VAL A 382 -21.89 -39.18 17.07
C VAL A 382 -20.75 -38.50 16.34
N ILE A 383 -19.94 -39.26 15.59
CA ILE A 383 -18.82 -38.77 14.80
C ILE A 383 -19.18 -39.00 13.33
N ASP A 384 -19.74 -37.95 12.71
CA ASP A 384 -20.24 -37.99 11.35
C ASP A 384 -19.13 -37.89 10.31
N MET A 385 -17.96 -37.31 10.67
CA MET A 385 -16.80 -37.23 9.80
C MET A 385 -15.51 -37.45 10.58
N LEU A 386 -14.66 -38.33 10.08
CA LEU A 386 -13.25 -38.41 10.46
C LEU A 386 -12.41 -38.55 9.18
N LYS A 387 -11.53 -37.59 8.95
CA LYS A 387 -10.57 -37.58 7.84
C LYS A 387 -9.16 -37.42 8.35
N ILE A 388 -8.28 -38.29 7.92
CA ILE A 388 -6.84 -38.20 8.15
C ILE A 388 -6.19 -37.78 6.84
N LYS A 389 -5.25 -36.84 6.89
CA LYS A 389 -4.56 -36.33 5.71
C LYS A 389 -3.08 -36.09 5.99
N GLY A 390 -2.27 -36.20 4.96
CA GLY A 390 -0.86 -35.86 5.02
C GLY A 390 -0.37 -35.37 3.68
N SER A 391 0.61 -34.48 3.69
CA SER A 391 1.23 -33.98 2.47
C SER A 391 2.73 -33.70 2.67
N TYR A 392 3.46 -33.82 1.58
CA TYR A 392 4.84 -33.39 1.47
C TYR A 392 4.99 -32.61 0.16
N GLY A 393 5.73 -31.51 0.20
CA GLY A 393 5.98 -30.72 -1.00
C GLY A 393 7.17 -29.78 -0.90
N GLU A 394 7.67 -29.39 -2.04
CA GLU A 394 8.70 -28.38 -2.17
C GLU A 394 8.13 -27.11 -2.80
N VAL A 395 8.54 -25.94 -2.30
CA VAL A 395 8.17 -24.61 -2.80
C VAL A 395 9.43 -23.83 -3.11
N GLY A 396 9.46 -23.17 -4.27
CA GLY A 396 10.53 -22.30 -4.70
C GLY A 396 10.23 -20.83 -4.48
N ASN A 397 11.28 -20.06 -4.14
CA ASN A 397 11.26 -18.61 -4.09
C ASN A 397 12.41 -18.08 -4.95
N ASP A 398 12.11 -17.14 -5.86
CA ASP A 398 13.08 -16.50 -6.75
C ASP A 398 13.44 -15.08 -6.30
N GLN A 399 12.95 -14.62 -5.15
CA GLN A 399 13.30 -13.30 -4.62
C GLN A 399 14.69 -13.32 -3.99
N ILE A 400 15.54 -12.47 -4.51
CA ILE A 400 16.87 -12.23 -3.95
C ILE A 400 16.76 -11.06 -2.97
N GLY A 401 17.26 -11.21 -1.75
CA GLY A 401 17.18 -10.19 -0.70
C GLY A 401 17.66 -8.81 -1.15
N GLY A 402 17.07 -7.73 -0.60
CA GLY A 402 17.40 -6.36 -0.91
C GLY A 402 16.89 -5.85 -2.27
N ASN A 403 15.86 -6.46 -2.84
CA ASN A 403 15.32 -6.15 -4.17
C ASN A 403 16.34 -6.21 -5.31
N ARG A 404 17.40 -7.01 -5.15
CA ARG A 404 18.44 -7.19 -6.15
C ARG A 404 17.96 -8.07 -7.30
N ARG A 405 18.47 -7.78 -8.48
CA ARG A 405 18.20 -8.53 -9.71
C ARG A 405 19.51 -8.89 -10.39
N PHE A 406 19.49 -9.94 -11.20
CA PHE A 406 20.62 -10.34 -12.04
C PHE A 406 21.94 -10.46 -11.29
N ILE A 407 21.89 -10.94 -10.05
CA ILE A 407 23.06 -11.06 -9.15
C ILE A 407 24.19 -11.95 -9.75
N TYR A 408 23.90 -12.65 -10.82
CA TYR A 408 24.91 -13.39 -11.58
C TYR A 408 25.83 -12.47 -12.41
N ASN A 409 25.52 -11.16 -12.52
CA ASN A 409 26.37 -10.14 -13.10
C ASN A 409 26.99 -9.29 -12.00
N ALA A 410 28.26 -8.88 -12.18
CA ALA A 410 28.86 -7.86 -11.33
C ALA A 410 28.25 -6.49 -11.66
N THR A 411 28.13 -5.63 -10.65
CA THR A 411 27.74 -4.23 -10.83
C THR A 411 28.95 -3.31 -10.64
N VAL A 412 28.98 -2.22 -11.40
CA VAL A 412 29.94 -1.12 -11.22
C VAL A 412 29.17 0.10 -10.76
N ILE A 413 29.59 0.69 -9.67
CA ILE A 413 28.93 1.83 -9.05
C ILE A 413 29.91 2.99 -8.83
N ASP A 414 29.39 4.21 -8.74
CA ASP A 414 30.19 5.39 -8.40
C ASP A 414 30.84 5.21 -7.01
N SER A 415 32.09 5.61 -6.88
CA SER A 415 32.86 5.51 -5.64
C SER A 415 33.72 6.73 -5.40
N GLY A 416 33.16 7.69 -4.66
CA GLY A 416 33.86 8.92 -4.34
C GLY A 416 34.15 9.79 -5.57
N SER A 417 34.88 10.86 -5.35
CA SER A 417 35.38 11.74 -6.41
C SER A 417 36.79 12.16 -6.07
N TYR A 418 37.55 12.50 -7.07
CA TYR A 418 38.90 13.02 -6.92
C TYR A 418 39.02 14.32 -7.71
N ASP A 419 39.61 15.35 -7.06
CA ASP A 419 39.82 16.66 -7.64
C ASP A 419 41.21 16.78 -8.24
N PHE A 420 41.29 17.14 -9.50
CA PHE A 420 42.55 17.32 -10.22
C PHE A 420 42.80 18.81 -10.48
N GLY A 421 44.07 19.23 -10.29
CA GLY A 421 44.53 20.56 -10.65
C GLY A 421 44.16 21.65 -9.64
N LYS A 422 44.68 22.87 -9.91
CA LYS A 422 44.43 24.06 -9.07
C LYS A 422 43.03 24.60 -9.14
N THR A 423 42.30 24.29 -10.19
CA THR A 423 40.89 24.70 -10.46
C THR A 423 39.95 23.51 -10.33
N ALA A 424 40.21 22.62 -9.40
CA ALA A 424 39.34 21.49 -9.00
C ALA A 424 38.50 20.92 -10.14
N HIS A 425 39.13 20.14 -11.03
CA HIS A 425 38.41 19.29 -11.99
C HIS A 425 38.07 17.98 -11.29
N THR A 426 36.77 17.83 -10.95
CA THR A 426 36.28 16.68 -10.17
C THR A 426 35.96 15.51 -11.09
N GLU A 427 36.62 14.39 -10.92
CA GLU A 427 36.33 13.12 -11.59
C GLU A 427 35.73 12.12 -10.61
N LYS A 428 34.72 11.38 -11.08
CA LYS A 428 34.09 10.32 -10.30
C LYS A 428 34.88 9.03 -10.37
N GLY A 429 35.15 8.47 -9.23
CA GLY A 429 35.70 7.12 -9.13
C GLY A 429 34.68 6.03 -9.39
N LEU A 430 35.12 4.88 -9.83
CA LEU A 430 34.31 3.68 -10.02
C LEU A 430 34.80 2.55 -9.13
N ARG A 431 33.89 1.74 -8.61
CA ARG A 431 34.25 0.50 -7.91
C ARG A 431 33.29 -0.63 -8.24
N VAL A 432 33.70 -1.85 -8.04
CA VAL A 432 32.80 -3.00 -8.09
C VAL A 432 31.82 -2.87 -6.90
N GLY A 433 30.52 -2.89 -7.19
CA GLY A 433 29.45 -2.93 -6.21
C GLY A 433 29.21 -4.35 -5.73
N ASP A 434 28.25 -5.03 -6.34
CA ASP A 434 28.02 -6.44 -6.07
C ASP A 434 28.92 -7.32 -6.95
N TRP A 435 29.53 -8.36 -6.37
CA TRP A 435 30.30 -9.37 -7.09
C TRP A 435 29.35 -10.32 -7.82
N ALA A 436 29.72 -10.75 -9.00
CA ALA A 436 28.98 -11.75 -9.75
C ALA A 436 28.87 -13.08 -8.99
N ASN A 437 27.67 -13.63 -8.90
CA ASN A 437 27.47 -14.99 -8.38
C ASN A 437 26.61 -15.81 -9.36
N PRO A 438 27.21 -16.49 -10.33
CA PRO A 438 26.48 -17.25 -11.35
C PRO A 438 25.77 -18.50 -10.80
N ASN A 439 26.10 -18.94 -9.59
CA ASN A 439 25.57 -20.16 -8.97
C ASN A 439 24.33 -19.91 -8.12
N VAL A 440 23.83 -18.65 -8.06
CA VAL A 440 22.57 -18.36 -7.36
C VAL A 440 21.41 -19.00 -8.09
N GLY A 441 20.58 -19.70 -7.34
CA GLY A 441 19.39 -20.39 -7.83
C GLY A 441 18.20 -20.20 -6.87
N TRP A 442 17.17 -20.99 -7.10
CA TRP A 442 15.95 -20.98 -6.33
C TRP A 442 16.20 -21.32 -4.86
N GLU A 443 15.67 -20.51 -3.96
CA GLU A 443 15.47 -20.91 -2.58
C GLU A 443 14.41 -22.00 -2.53
N ARG A 444 14.65 -23.08 -1.77
CA ARG A 444 13.74 -24.23 -1.66
C ARG A 444 13.31 -24.44 -0.22
N ALA A 445 11.99 -24.38 -0.02
CA ALA A 445 11.38 -24.75 1.25
C ALA A 445 10.70 -26.12 1.14
N LYS A 446 11.07 -27.06 2.01
CA LYS A 446 10.39 -28.35 2.16
C LYS A 446 9.32 -28.22 3.21
N LYS A 447 8.10 -28.61 2.86
CA LYS A 447 6.94 -28.52 3.74
C LYS A 447 6.33 -29.89 3.93
N MET A 448 6.04 -30.24 5.17
CA MET A 448 5.31 -31.45 5.55
C MET A 448 4.10 -31.02 6.37
N ASN A 449 3.00 -31.69 6.18
CA ASN A 449 1.80 -31.49 6.98
C ASN A 449 1.15 -32.84 7.25
N ALA A 450 0.70 -33.04 8.51
CA ALA A 450 -0.17 -34.12 8.91
C ALA A 450 -1.37 -33.53 9.63
N GLY A 451 -2.57 -33.93 9.26
CA GLY A 451 -3.79 -33.32 9.77
C GLY A 451 -4.92 -34.31 10.00
N VAL A 452 -5.79 -33.96 10.92
CA VAL A 452 -7.02 -34.70 11.25
C VAL A 452 -8.19 -33.71 11.22
N GLU A 453 -9.25 -34.09 10.55
CA GLU A 453 -10.53 -33.39 10.57
C GLU A 453 -11.58 -34.31 11.19
N ILE A 454 -12.30 -33.82 12.19
CA ILE A 454 -13.34 -34.57 12.90
C ILE A 454 -14.59 -33.69 13.03
N SER A 455 -15.75 -34.28 12.78
CA SER A 455 -17.04 -33.62 12.95
C SER A 455 -17.93 -34.44 13.85
N PHE A 456 -18.60 -33.77 14.78
CA PHE A 456 -19.50 -34.35 15.76
C PHE A 456 -20.92 -33.82 15.55
N PHE A 457 -21.90 -34.73 15.52
CA PHE A 457 -23.35 -34.42 15.49
C PHE A 457 -23.74 -33.47 14.35
N ASN A 458 -23.01 -33.42 13.24
CA ASN A 458 -23.16 -32.41 12.16
C ASN A 458 -23.15 -30.93 12.65
N ALA A 459 -22.64 -30.67 13.84
CA ALA A 459 -22.68 -29.35 14.48
C ALA A 459 -21.29 -28.81 14.85
N LEU A 460 -20.38 -29.65 15.32
CA LEU A 460 -19.05 -29.23 15.76
C LEU A 460 -17.99 -29.85 14.86
N LYS A 461 -17.27 -29.03 14.12
CA LYS A 461 -16.13 -29.44 13.29
C LYS A 461 -14.81 -28.96 13.92
N ILE A 462 -13.90 -29.90 14.15
CA ILE A 462 -12.54 -29.65 14.65
C ILE A 462 -11.55 -30.05 13.58
N GLN A 463 -10.57 -29.19 13.31
CA GLN A 463 -9.45 -29.47 12.41
C GLN A 463 -8.16 -29.16 13.15
N ALA A 464 -7.23 -30.12 13.12
CA ALA A 464 -5.88 -29.97 13.64
C ALA A 464 -4.87 -30.36 12.58
N ASP A 465 -3.93 -29.49 12.32
CA ASP A 465 -2.85 -29.67 11.33
C ASP A 465 -1.49 -29.39 12.02
N TYR A 466 -0.51 -30.22 11.73
CA TYR A 466 0.88 -30.07 12.19
C TYR A 466 1.84 -30.12 11.01
#